data_3a14b3dcc154773af50b3d2d39896e72
#
_entry.id   3a14b3dcc154773af50b3d2d39896e72
#
_cell.length_a   1.000
_cell.length_b   1.000
_cell.length_c   1.000
_cell.angle_alpha   90.00
_cell.angle_beta   90.00
_cell.angle_gamma   90.00
#
_symmetry.space_group_name_H-M   'P 1'
#
loop_
_entity.id
_entity.type
_entity.pdbx_description
1 polymer ?
#
loop_
_entity_poly.entity_id
_entity_poly.type
_entity_poly.pdbx_seq_one_letter_code
_entity_poly.pdbx_strand_id
1 'polypeptide(L)'
;MPRFFARHAATLFFPMALILYDFAAYLSTDLIQPGIINVVRDFNADVSLAPAAVSLYLAGGMALQWLLGPLSDRIGRRPVLITGALIFTLACAATMFTTSMTQFLIARAIQGTSICFIATVGYVTVQEAFGQTKAIKLMAIITSIVLLAPIIGPLSGAALMHFVHWKVLFAIIAAMGLVSFVGLLLAMPETVKRGAVPFSAVSVLRDFRNVFCNRLFLFGAATIALSYIPMMSWVAVSPVILIDAGGLTTSQFAWTQVPVFGAVIVANTIVARFIKDSTEPRFIWRAVPIQLVGLALLIVGNLLSPHVWLWSVLGTSLYAFGIGLIFPSLYRFTLFSNNLPKGTVSASLNIVVLTVMSVSVEIGRWLWFNGGRLPFHLLAVVAGLFVVLTLAGLLKRVQLHQASELAV
;
A
#
# COMPACT_ATOMS: atom_id res chain seq x y z
N MET A 1 27.15 -6.69 31.60
CA MET A 1 26.07 -5.68 31.63
C MET A 1 25.68 -5.12 30.23
N PRO A 2 26.57 -4.79 29.27
CA PRO A 2 26.14 -4.19 28.01
C PRO A 2 25.26 -5.11 27.14
N ARG A 3 25.46 -6.43 27.16
CA ARG A 3 24.65 -7.39 26.33
C ARG A 3 23.21 -7.59 26.85
N PHE A 4 22.96 -7.40 28.12
CA PHE A 4 21.62 -7.53 28.72
C PHE A 4 20.76 -6.31 28.41
N PHE A 5 21.30 -5.10 28.51
CA PHE A 5 20.65 -3.86 28.09
C PHE A 5 20.37 -3.83 26.58
N ALA A 6 21.32 -4.29 25.76
CA ALA A 6 21.14 -4.38 24.32
C ALA A 6 20.01 -5.36 23.90
N ARG A 7 19.84 -6.47 24.62
CA ARG A 7 18.73 -7.41 24.37
C ARG A 7 17.36 -6.83 24.76
N HIS A 8 17.27 -6.09 25.86
CA HIS A 8 16.02 -5.44 26.27
C HIS A 8 15.69 -4.24 25.37
N ALA A 9 16.67 -3.45 24.97
CA ALA A 9 16.51 -2.39 24.00
C ALA A 9 16.03 -2.94 22.64
N ALA A 10 16.64 -4.00 22.12
CA ALA A 10 16.20 -4.64 20.88
C ALA A 10 14.76 -5.15 20.96
N THR A 11 14.28 -5.60 22.14
CA THR A 11 12.92 -6.14 22.29
C THR A 11 11.83 -5.08 22.32
N LEU A 12 12.12 -3.82 22.64
CA LEU A 12 11.14 -2.73 22.73
C LEU A 12 11.36 -1.64 21.68
N PHE A 13 12.60 -1.18 21.54
CA PHE A 13 12.91 -0.02 20.70
C PHE A 13 12.95 -0.36 19.20
N PHE A 14 13.41 -1.55 18.80
CA PHE A 14 13.42 -1.94 17.39
C PHE A 14 12.00 -1.98 16.76
N PRO A 15 11.01 -2.69 17.36
CA PRO A 15 9.65 -2.66 16.81
C PRO A 15 9.05 -1.25 16.78
N MET A 16 9.28 -0.43 17.79
CA MET A 16 8.78 0.95 17.82
C MET A 16 9.39 1.80 16.71
N ALA A 17 10.71 1.69 16.49
CA ALA A 17 11.40 2.39 15.42
C ALA A 17 10.90 1.92 14.03
N LEU A 18 10.66 0.62 13.84
CA LEU A 18 10.10 0.10 12.61
C LEU A 18 8.67 0.56 12.38
N ILE A 19 7.81 0.56 13.42
CA ILE A 19 6.45 1.08 13.35
C ILE A 19 6.47 2.55 12.92
N LEU A 20 7.35 3.35 13.52
CA LEU A 20 7.46 4.77 13.19
C LEU A 20 7.93 4.97 11.75
N TYR A 21 8.87 4.15 11.27
CA TYR A 21 9.34 4.19 9.87
C TYR A 21 8.21 3.86 8.90
N ASP A 22 7.50 2.77 9.17
CA ASP A 22 6.40 2.28 8.33
C ASP A 22 5.24 3.30 8.29
N PHE A 23 4.84 3.79 9.46
CA PHE A 23 3.81 4.81 9.57
C PHE A 23 4.21 6.12 8.86
N ALA A 24 5.46 6.58 9.02
CA ALA A 24 5.97 7.77 8.33
C ALA A 24 5.99 7.58 6.80
N ALA A 25 6.32 6.38 6.31
CA ALA A 25 6.31 6.07 4.89
C ALA A 25 4.90 6.18 4.29
N TYR A 26 3.88 5.57 4.91
CA TYR A 26 2.49 5.71 4.47
C TYR A 26 1.97 7.14 4.65
N LEU A 27 2.22 7.73 5.82
CA LEU A 27 1.79 9.09 6.12
C LEU A 27 2.37 10.11 5.11
N SER A 28 3.57 9.88 4.56
CA SER A 28 4.18 10.77 3.57
C SER A 28 3.33 10.93 2.31
N THR A 29 2.53 9.94 1.96
CA THR A 29 1.60 10.00 0.82
C THR A 29 0.26 10.61 1.23
N ASP A 30 -0.26 10.20 2.37
CA ASP A 30 -1.62 10.56 2.78
C ASP A 30 -1.69 11.99 3.34
N LEU A 31 -0.65 12.45 4.02
CA LEU A 31 -0.56 13.79 4.60
C LEU A 31 -0.59 14.91 3.56
N ILE A 32 0.02 14.68 2.39
CA ILE A 32 0.09 15.69 1.32
C ILE A 32 -1.14 15.67 0.40
N GLN A 33 -1.98 14.62 0.44
CA GLN A 33 -3.12 14.50 -0.46
C GLN A 33 -4.00 15.75 -0.53
N PRO A 34 -4.49 16.34 0.58
CA PRO A 34 -5.30 17.54 0.52
C PRO A 34 -4.54 18.76 0.00
N GLY A 35 -3.21 18.75 0.08
CA GLY A 35 -2.34 19.84 -0.36
C GLY A 35 -1.71 19.66 -1.72
N ILE A 36 -1.94 18.55 -2.41
CA ILE A 36 -1.25 18.29 -3.68
C ILE A 36 -1.54 19.33 -4.76
N ILE A 37 -2.75 19.90 -4.75
CA ILE A 37 -3.12 20.99 -5.66
C ILE A 37 -2.31 22.25 -5.35
N ASN A 38 -2.01 22.53 -4.08
CA ASN A 38 -1.17 23.66 -3.68
C ASN A 38 0.28 23.44 -4.14
N VAL A 39 0.80 22.21 -4.08
CA VAL A 39 2.13 21.85 -4.61
C VAL A 39 2.22 22.17 -6.11
N VAL A 40 1.22 21.74 -6.87
CA VAL A 40 1.17 21.97 -8.32
C VAL A 40 1.12 23.46 -8.64
N ARG A 41 0.29 24.23 -7.92
CA ARG A 41 0.15 25.68 -8.08
C ARG A 41 1.43 26.43 -7.72
N ASP A 42 2.12 26.05 -6.65
CA ASP A 42 3.39 26.65 -6.23
C ASP A 42 4.49 26.51 -7.29
N PHE A 43 4.50 25.39 -8.00
CA PHE A 43 5.44 25.15 -9.09
C PHE A 43 4.96 25.64 -10.45
N ASN A 44 3.80 26.30 -10.52
CA ASN A 44 3.14 26.70 -11.78
C ASN A 44 3.07 25.53 -12.79
N ALA A 45 2.81 24.33 -12.28
CA ALA A 45 2.76 23.11 -13.08
C ALA A 45 1.32 22.76 -13.49
N ASP A 46 1.18 21.89 -14.48
CA ASP A 46 -0.12 21.40 -14.90
C ASP A 46 -0.76 20.52 -13.80
N VAL A 47 -2.04 20.76 -13.50
CA VAL A 47 -2.80 20.02 -12.47
C VAL A 47 -2.85 18.52 -12.77
N SER A 48 -2.74 18.15 -14.04
CA SER A 48 -2.66 16.74 -14.44
C SER A 48 -1.46 15.99 -13.83
N LEU A 49 -0.43 16.68 -13.35
CA LEU A 49 0.71 16.08 -12.68
C LEU A 49 0.48 15.74 -11.19
N ALA A 50 -0.63 16.21 -10.59
CA ALA A 50 -0.92 15.93 -9.20
C ALA A 50 -1.02 14.41 -8.88
N PRO A 51 -1.73 13.58 -9.66
CA PRO A 51 -1.78 12.13 -9.42
C PRO A 51 -0.44 11.43 -9.60
N ALA A 52 0.48 11.98 -10.40
CA ALA A 52 1.82 11.41 -10.61
C ALA A 52 2.65 11.33 -9.31
N ALA A 53 2.33 12.15 -8.30
CA ALA A 53 2.93 12.06 -6.98
C ALA A 53 2.67 10.69 -6.31
N VAL A 54 1.51 10.08 -6.56
CA VAL A 54 1.15 8.76 -6.04
C VAL A 54 1.71 7.66 -6.92
N SER A 55 1.56 7.74 -8.26
CA SER A 55 2.04 6.70 -9.17
C SER A 55 3.55 6.50 -9.08
N LEU A 56 4.34 7.59 -8.99
CA LEU A 56 5.79 7.52 -8.86
C LEU A 56 6.23 7.02 -7.48
N TYR A 57 5.49 7.36 -6.42
CA TYR A 57 5.73 6.76 -5.11
C TYR A 57 5.54 5.24 -5.13
N LEU A 58 4.45 4.75 -5.74
CA LEU A 58 4.19 3.32 -5.91
C LEU A 58 5.22 2.64 -6.81
N ALA A 59 5.63 3.30 -7.90
CA ALA A 59 6.70 2.82 -8.78
C ALA A 59 8.04 2.67 -8.04
N GLY A 60 8.41 3.63 -7.19
CA GLY A 60 9.54 3.52 -6.28
C GLY A 60 9.40 2.31 -5.35
N GLY A 61 8.18 2.08 -4.82
CA GLY A 61 7.87 0.96 -3.93
C GLY A 61 8.01 -0.43 -4.55
N MET A 62 7.95 -0.57 -5.86
CA MET A 62 8.18 -1.85 -6.54
C MET A 62 9.64 -2.04 -7.00
N ALA A 63 10.38 -0.95 -7.21
CA ALA A 63 11.63 -0.94 -7.98
C ALA A 63 12.69 -1.90 -7.43
N LEU A 64 12.82 -2.00 -6.12
CA LEU A 64 13.86 -2.77 -5.45
C LEU A 64 13.35 -4.07 -4.79
N GLN A 65 12.07 -4.44 -4.93
CA GLN A 65 11.48 -5.61 -4.26
C GLN A 65 12.22 -6.92 -4.58
N TRP A 66 12.63 -7.09 -5.82
CA TRP A 66 13.33 -8.30 -6.30
C TRP A 66 14.78 -8.41 -5.79
N LEU A 67 15.39 -7.27 -5.44
CA LEU A 67 16.81 -7.19 -5.07
C LEU A 67 17.04 -7.24 -3.56
N LEU A 68 16.21 -6.52 -2.78
CA LEU A 68 16.50 -6.27 -1.37
C LEU A 68 16.45 -7.52 -0.50
N GLY A 69 15.59 -8.51 -0.83
CA GLY A 69 15.56 -9.79 -0.14
C GLY A 69 16.93 -10.49 -0.20
N PRO A 70 17.36 -10.91 -1.39
CA PRO A 70 18.66 -11.58 -1.58
C PRO A 70 19.86 -10.74 -1.13
N LEU A 71 19.79 -9.41 -1.30
CA LEU A 71 20.85 -8.52 -0.84
C LEU A 71 20.97 -8.55 0.68
N SER A 72 19.83 -8.45 1.39
CA SER A 72 19.80 -8.45 2.85
C SER A 72 20.19 -9.81 3.45
N ASP A 73 19.93 -10.90 2.75
CA ASP A 73 20.38 -12.25 3.14
C ASP A 73 21.91 -12.38 3.10
N ARG A 74 22.58 -11.61 2.24
CA ARG A 74 24.02 -11.65 2.04
C ARG A 74 24.79 -10.68 2.93
N ILE A 75 24.39 -9.41 2.95
CA ILE A 75 25.12 -8.35 3.67
C ILE A 75 24.58 -8.07 5.06
N GLY A 76 23.44 -8.68 5.40
CA GLY A 76 22.75 -8.54 6.66
C GLY A 76 21.47 -7.70 6.54
N ARG A 77 20.48 -8.01 7.38
CA ARG A 77 19.20 -7.29 7.45
C ARG A 77 19.39 -5.84 7.90
N ARG A 78 20.21 -5.68 8.95
CA ARG A 78 20.41 -4.40 9.62
C ARG A 78 20.96 -3.31 8.69
N PRO A 79 22.08 -3.48 7.98
CA PRO A 79 22.61 -2.43 7.12
C PRO A 79 21.64 -2.05 6.00
N VAL A 80 20.90 -3.02 5.44
CA VAL A 80 19.96 -2.76 4.36
C VAL A 80 18.79 -1.91 4.83
N LEU A 81 18.13 -2.26 5.95
CA LEU A 81 16.97 -1.50 6.46
C LEU A 81 17.37 -0.10 6.93
N ILE A 82 18.53 0.04 7.60
CA ILE A 82 19.05 1.34 8.04
C ILE A 82 19.33 2.25 6.83
N THR A 83 19.91 1.70 5.75
CA THR A 83 20.11 2.45 4.50
C THR A 83 18.78 2.91 3.91
N GLY A 84 17.75 2.06 3.90
CA GLY A 84 16.41 2.43 3.45
C GLY A 84 15.80 3.57 4.25
N ALA A 85 15.90 3.52 5.58
CA ALA A 85 15.42 4.58 6.46
C ALA A 85 16.17 5.90 6.26
N LEU A 86 17.48 5.84 6.02
CA LEU A 86 18.30 7.02 5.70
C LEU A 86 17.88 7.64 4.36
N ILE A 87 17.75 6.82 3.31
CA ILE A 87 17.31 7.28 1.96
C ILE A 87 15.95 7.96 2.07
N PHE A 88 14.99 7.35 2.77
CA PHE A 88 13.67 7.93 2.97
C PHE A 88 13.73 9.28 3.70
N THR A 89 14.48 9.35 4.79
CA THR A 89 14.64 10.57 5.60
C THR A 89 15.25 11.69 4.76
N LEU A 90 16.32 11.40 4.02
CA LEU A 90 16.98 12.37 3.15
C LEU A 90 16.08 12.82 2.00
N ALA A 91 15.32 11.89 1.40
CA ALA A 91 14.37 12.23 0.33
C ALA A 91 13.23 13.12 0.83
N CYS A 92 12.71 12.88 2.05
CA CYS A 92 11.73 13.75 2.67
C CYS A 92 12.30 15.13 2.98
N ALA A 93 13.51 15.20 3.54
CA ALA A 93 14.21 16.47 3.79
C ALA A 93 14.50 17.23 2.47
N ALA A 94 14.96 16.54 1.43
CA ALA A 94 15.22 17.13 0.13
C ALA A 94 13.96 17.72 -0.51
N THR A 95 12.78 17.16 -0.26
CA THR A 95 11.50 17.66 -0.76
C THR A 95 11.23 19.10 -0.32
N MET A 96 11.73 19.52 0.85
CA MET A 96 11.60 20.90 1.33
C MET A 96 12.31 21.92 0.44
N PHE A 97 13.35 21.50 -0.25
CA PHE A 97 14.20 22.35 -1.09
C PHE A 97 13.85 22.26 -2.58
N THR A 98 12.83 21.49 -2.95
CA THR A 98 12.41 21.38 -4.35
C THR A 98 11.90 22.72 -4.87
N THR A 99 12.28 23.04 -6.11
CA THR A 99 11.92 24.27 -6.82
C THR A 99 11.11 24.00 -8.09
N SER A 100 10.89 22.72 -8.44
CA SER A 100 10.09 22.31 -9.59
C SER A 100 9.28 21.04 -9.32
N MET A 101 8.19 20.88 -10.07
CA MET A 101 7.37 19.66 -10.00
C MET A 101 8.17 18.40 -10.33
N THR A 102 9.10 18.47 -11.28
CA THR A 102 9.97 17.32 -11.63
C THR A 102 10.85 16.88 -10.44
N GLN A 103 11.47 17.82 -9.72
CA GLN A 103 12.27 17.51 -8.54
C GLN A 103 11.39 16.89 -7.44
N PHE A 104 10.20 17.44 -7.23
CA PHE A 104 9.22 16.88 -6.30
C PHE A 104 8.85 15.44 -6.66
N LEU A 105 8.53 15.17 -7.92
CA LEU A 105 8.17 13.84 -8.40
C LEU A 105 9.33 12.83 -8.29
N ILE A 106 10.57 13.24 -8.56
CA ILE A 106 11.75 12.40 -8.32
C ILE A 106 11.90 12.07 -6.84
N ALA A 107 11.73 13.07 -5.96
CA ALA A 107 11.76 12.83 -4.52
C ALA A 107 10.65 11.84 -4.09
N ARG A 108 9.44 11.92 -4.66
CA ARG A 108 8.36 10.96 -4.43
C ARG A 108 8.74 9.54 -4.82
N ALA A 109 9.38 9.35 -5.99
CA ALA A 109 9.85 8.03 -6.41
C ALA A 109 10.91 7.46 -5.43
N ILE A 110 11.84 8.28 -4.97
CA ILE A 110 12.85 7.87 -3.99
C ILE A 110 12.21 7.54 -2.64
N GLN A 111 11.29 8.36 -2.14
CA GLN A 111 10.54 8.10 -0.90
C GLN A 111 9.79 6.76 -0.98
N GLY A 112 9.20 6.46 -2.14
CA GLY A 112 8.47 5.21 -2.38
C GLY A 112 9.32 3.95 -2.17
N THR A 113 10.63 4.00 -2.40
CA THR A 113 11.52 2.86 -2.16
C THR A 113 11.47 2.33 -0.73
N SER A 114 11.04 3.17 0.24
CA SER A 114 10.84 2.76 1.64
C SER A 114 9.93 1.53 1.78
N ILE A 115 8.89 1.42 0.94
CA ILE A 115 7.99 0.25 0.91
C ILE A 115 8.77 -1.04 0.67
N CYS A 116 9.75 -1.01 -0.26
CA CYS A 116 10.59 -2.18 -0.52
C CYS A 116 11.38 -2.59 0.72
N PHE A 117 12.06 -1.65 1.37
CA PHE A 117 12.91 -1.92 2.54
C PHE A 117 12.09 -2.44 3.72
N ILE A 118 10.94 -1.86 3.98
CA ILE A 118 10.06 -2.25 5.08
C ILE A 118 9.49 -3.65 4.85
N ALA A 119 8.89 -3.88 3.68
CA ALA A 119 8.20 -5.13 3.39
C ALA A 119 9.16 -6.33 3.27
N THR A 120 10.32 -6.15 2.60
CA THR A 120 11.24 -7.25 2.33
C THR A 120 12.26 -7.48 3.46
N VAL A 121 12.60 -6.46 4.24
CA VAL A 121 13.63 -6.55 5.28
C VAL A 121 13.06 -6.33 6.67
N GLY A 122 12.29 -5.27 6.84
CA GLY A 122 11.74 -4.89 8.14
C GLY A 122 10.84 -5.97 8.75
N TYR A 123 9.83 -6.40 8.02
CA TYR A 123 8.87 -7.41 8.49
C TYR A 123 9.50 -8.78 8.67
N VAL A 124 10.45 -9.14 7.80
CA VAL A 124 11.20 -10.40 7.94
C VAL A 124 12.07 -10.37 9.20
N THR A 125 12.75 -9.25 9.47
CA THR A 125 13.56 -9.10 10.70
C THR A 125 12.70 -9.25 11.97
N VAL A 126 11.45 -8.75 11.97
CA VAL A 126 10.52 -8.98 13.11
C VAL A 126 10.26 -10.48 13.30
N GLN A 127 10.02 -11.21 12.21
CA GLN A 127 9.73 -12.65 12.28
C GLN A 127 10.95 -13.46 12.73
N GLU A 128 12.17 -13.05 12.34
CA GLU A 128 13.41 -13.73 12.70
C GLU A 128 13.90 -13.38 14.11
N ALA A 129 13.70 -12.13 14.55
CA ALA A 129 14.22 -11.64 15.85
C ALA A 129 13.35 -12.05 17.04
N PHE A 130 12.08 -12.35 16.83
CA PHE A 130 11.14 -12.67 17.89
C PHE A 130 10.54 -14.06 17.72
N GLY A 131 10.21 -14.72 18.84
CA GLY A 131 9.48 -15.99 18.81
C GLY A 131 8.11 -15.82 18.16
N GLN A 132 7.61 -16.89 17.52
CA GLN A 132 6.43 -16.90 16.66
C GLN A 132 5.23 -16.10 17.21
N THR A 133 4.82 -16.36 18.46
CA THR A 133 3.66 -15.68 19.08
C THR A 133 3.87 -14.17 19.21
N LYS A 134 5.10 -13.74 19.58
CA LYS A 134 5.44 -12.32 19.74
C LYS A 134 5.54 -11.63 18.38
N ALA A 135 6.13 -12.27 17.39
CA ALA A 135 6.21 -11.78 16.03
C ALA A 135 4.82 -11.55 15.43
N ILE A 136 3.89 -12.50 15.58
CA ILE A 136 2.50 -12.37 15.12
C ILE A 136 1.81 -11.15 15.76
N LYS A 137 1.98 -10.97 17.09
CA LYS A 137 1.40 -9.82 17.81
C LYS A 137 1.98 -8.49 17.32
N LEU A 138 3.31 -8.43 17.13
CA LEU A 138 3.97 -7.23 16.63
C LEU A 138 3.51 -6.89 15.20
N MET A 139 3.43 -7.88 14.30
CA MET A 139 2.92 -7.67 12.95
C MET A 139 1.48 -7.16 12.94
N ALA A 140 0.62 -7.69 13.83
CA ALA A 140 -0.75 -7.21 13.96
C ALA A 140 -0.81 -5.74 14.42
N ILE A 141 0.06 -5.33 15.36
CA ILE A 141 0.16 -3.94 15.82
C ILE A 141 0.65 -3.03 14.69
N ILE A 142 1.72 -3.42 13.98
CA ILE A 142 2.27 -2.68 12.84
C ILE A 142 1.16 -2.43 11.81
N THR A 143 0.48 -3.49 11.37
CA THR A 143 -0.58 -3.40 10.36
C THR A 143 -1.74 -2.52 10.82
N SER A 144 -2.13 -2.62 12.10
CA SER A 144 -3.23 -1.81 12.65
C SER A 144 -2.89 -0.31 12.66
N ILE A 145 -1.66 0.05 13.00
CA ILE A 145 -1.21 1.45 13.02
C ILE A 145 -1.13 2.01 11.59
N VAL A 146 -0.59 1.24 10.66
CA VAL A 146 -0.47 1.64 9.26
C VAL A 146 -1.84 1.88 8.61
N LEU A 147 -2.85 1.07 8.96
CA LEU A 147 -4.22 1.26 8.47
C LEU A 147 -4.87 2.58 8.91
N LEU A 148 -4.33 3.26 9.93
CA LEU A 148 -4.81 4.58 10.34
C LEU A 148 -4.24 5.71 9.49
N ALA A 149 -3.11 5.51 8.81
CA ALA A 149 -2.45 6.57 8.03
C ALA A 149 -3.37 7.21 6.97
N PRO A 150 -4.15 6.46 6.18
CA PRO A 150 -5.05 7.04 5.17
C PRO A 150 -6.23 7.85 5.73
N ILE A 151 -6.52 7.75 7.03
CA ILE A 151 -7.52 8.61 7.70
C ILE A 151 -6.82 9.77 8.38
N ILE A 152 -5.80 9.48 9.20
CA ILE A 152 -5.08 10.51 9.98
C ILE A 152 -4.34 11.45 9.04
N GLY A 153 -3.75 10.92 7.95
CA GLY A 153 -2.95 11.70 7.01
C GLY A 153 -3.71 12.87 6.41
N PRO A 154 -4.79 12.65 5.67
CA PRO A 154 -5.54 13.75 5.07
C PRO A 154 -6.12 14.72 6.09
N LEU A 155 -6.62 14.22 7.24
CA LEU A 155 -7.19 15.08 8.29
C LEU A 155 -6.12 15.97 8.92
N SER A 156 -4.98 15.40 9.32
CA SER A 156 -3.88 16.17 9.92
C SER A 156 -3.18 17.04 8.88
N GLY A 157 -3.03 16.58 7.65
CA GLY A 157 -2.49 17.37 6.55
C GLY A 157 -3.31 18.60 6.26
N ALA A 158 -4.62 18.46 6.11
CA ALA A 158 -5.52 19.57 5.93
C ALA A 158 -5.48 20.57 7.11
N ALA A 159 -5.50 20.06 8.36
CA ALA A 159 -5.44 20.89 9.55
C ALA A 159 -4.11 21.68 9.65
N LEU A 160 -2.99 21.02 9.41
CA LEU A 160 -1.66 21.65 9.47
C LEU A 160 -1.50 22.73 8.39
N MET A 161 -1.99 22.48 7.17
CA MET A 161 -1.87 23.45 6.06
C MET A 161 -2.66 24.75 6.24
N HIS A 162 -3.52 24.87 7.25
CA HIS A 162 -4.08 26.14 7.67
C HIS A 162 -3.05 27.07 8.34
N PHE A 163 -1.98 26.49 8.90
CA PHE A 163 -0.99 27.23 9.68
C PHE A 163 0.38 27.25 9.03
N VAL A 164 0.70 26.25 8.19
CA VAL A 164 2.02 26.09 7.63
C VAL A 164 1.97 25.77 6.14
N HIS A 165 3.06 26.10 5.45
CA HIS A 165 3.24 25.76 4.04
C HIS A 165 3.40 24.24 3.87
N TRP A 166 2.95 23.66 2.74
CA TRP A 166 3.00 22.21 2.48
C TRP A 166 4.40 21.60 2.64
N LYS A 167 5.47 22.35 2.39
CA LYS A 167 6.87 21.89 2.59
C LYS A 167 7.16 21.49 4.05
N VAL A 168 6.49 22.12 5.01
CA VAL A 168 6.66 21.81 6.45
C VAL A 168 6.10 20.42 6.77
N LEU A 169 5.11 19.93 6.02
CA LEU A 169 4.61 18.56 6.17
C LEU A 169 5.74 17.55 5.92
N PHE A 170 6.56 17.79 4.91
CA PHE A 170 7.72 16.93 4.63
C PHE A 170 8.84 17.09 5.67
N ALA A 171 8.97 18.26 6.32
CA ALA A 171 9.86 18.43 7.47
C ALA A 171 9.43 17.54 8.65
N ILE A 172 8.13 17.48 8.92
CA ILE A 172 7.56 16.61 9.99
C ILE A 172 7.85 15.14 9.65
N ILE A 173 7.59 14.71 8.42
CA ILE A 173 7.88 13.35 7.97
C ILE A 173 9.39 13.05 8.04
N ALA A 174 10.24 13.99 7.63
CA ALA A 174 11.69 13.83 7.73
C ALA A 174 12.16 13.70 9.19
N ALA A 175 11.57 14.47 10.12
CA ALA A 175 11.85 14.35 11.55
C ALA A 175 11.41 12.97 12.10
N MET A 176 10.23 12.47 11.73
CA MET A 176 9.79 11.11 12.07
C MET A 176 10.74 10.05 11.49
N GLY A 177 11.15 10.21 10.23
CA GLY A 177 12.13 9.35 9.56
C GLY A 177 13.48 9.36 10.28
N LEU A 178 13.96 10.53 10.71
CA LEU A 178 15.21 10.67 11.46
C LEU A 178 15.15 9.97 12.82
N VAL A 179 14.06 10.16 13.56
CA VAL A 179 13.85 9.46 14.85
C VAL A 179 13.83 7.96 14.65
N SER A 180 13.13 7.49 13.62
CA SER A 180 13.10 6.07 13.24
C SER A 180 14.48 5.56 12.83
N PHE A 181 15.20 6.29 11.95
CA PHE A 181 16.55 5.95 11.52
C PHE A 181 17.51 5.79 12.72
N VAL A 182 17.51 6.75 13.66
CA VAL A 182 18.31 6.68 14.88
C VAL A 182 17.88 5.49 15.73
N GLY A 183 16.58 5.27 15.90
CA GLY A 183 16.04 4.13 16.63
C GLY A 183 16.47 2.78 16.04
N LEU A 184 16.40 2.64 14.71
CA LEU A 184 16.88 1.45 14.00
C LEU A 184 18.40 1.29 14.12
N LEU A 185 19.15 2.40 14.01
CA LEU A 185 20.61 2.38 14.17
C LEU A 185 21.03 1.89 15.56
N LEU A 186 20.29 2.24 16.59
CA LEU A 186 20.62 1.87 17.97
C LEU A 186 20.09 0.49 18.38
N ALA A 187 18.89 0.11 17.93
CA ALA A 187 18.17 -1.02 18.50
C ALA A 187 17.92 -2.20 17.52
N MET A 188 18.12 -2.03 16.21
CA MET A 188 17.85 -3.12 15.27
C MET A 188 18.85 -4.27 15.44
N PRO A 189 18.38 -5.51 15.67
CA PRO A 189 19.26 -6.67 15.70
C PRO A 189 19.71 -7.08 14.30
N GLU A 190 20.89 -7.70 14.19
CA GLU A 190 21.27 -8.45 12.99
C GLU A 190 20.81 -9.89 13.15
N THR A 191 20.00 -10.36 12.22
CA THR A 191 19.41 -11.70 12.28
C THR A 191 20.09 -12.68 11.33
N VAL A 192 20.85 -12.19 10.35
CA VAL A 192 21.53 -13.01 9.36
C VAL A 192 23.03 -13.06 9.63
N LYS A 193 23.62 -14.26 9.58
CA LYS A 193 25.07 -14.44 9.56
C LYS A 193 25.60 -14.08 8.16
N ARG A 194 26.45 -13.06 8.08
CA ARG A 194 27.03 -12.59 6.82
C ARG A 194 27.71 -13.74 6.06
N GLY A 195 27.45 -13.82 4.77
CA GLY A 195 28.09 -14.81 3.89
C GLY A 195 27.53 -16.22 3.98
N ALA A 196 26.45 -16.47 4.74
CA ALA A 196 25.88 -17.80 4.89
C ALA A 196 25.24 -18.34 3.60
N VAL A 197 24.81 -17.48 2.68
CA VAL A 197 24.18 -17.89 1.42
C VAL A 197 24.87 -17.21 0.24
N PRO A 198 25.40 -17.97 -0.73
CA PRO A 198 25.94 -17.38 -1.95
C PRO A 198 24.80 -16.73 -2.75
N PHE A 199 24.98 -15.45 -3.12
CA PHE A 199 24.03 -14.77 -3.99
C PHE A 199 24.11 -15.38 -5.40
N SER A 200 23.02 -15.97 -5.86
CA SER A 200 22.86 -16.42 -7.23
C SER A 200 21.68 -15.70 -7.87
N ALA A 201 21.96 -14.74 -8.74
CA ALA A 201 20.93 -14.06 -9.51
C ALA A 201 20.08 -15.05 -10.33
N VAL A 202 20.71 -16.15 -10.79
CA VAL A 202 20.02 -17.21 -11.55
C VAL A 202 19.01 -17.96 -10.68
N SER A 203 19.35 -18.28 -9.41
CA SER A 203 18.39 -18.94 -8.52
C SER A 203 17.22 -18.02 -8.16
N VAL A 204 17.49 -16.74 -7.87
CA VAL A 204 16.47 -15.75 -7.60
C VAL A 204 15.52 -15.62 -8.81
N LEU A 205 16.07 -15.45 -10.01
CA LEU A 205 15.25 -15.35 -11.24
C LEU A 205 14.43 -16.61 -11.49
N ARG A 206 15.01 -17.80 -11.21
CA ARG A 206 14.31 -19.08 -11.32
C ARG A 206 13.13 -19.15 -10.35
N ASP A 207 13.32 -18.74 -9.10
CA ASP A 207 12.27 -18.77 -8.09
C ASP A 207 11.13 -17.79 -8.45
N PHE A 208 11.44 -16.58 -8.88
CA PHE A 208 10.44 -15.64 -9.41
C PHE A 208 9.70 -16.24 -10.62
N ARG A 209 10.42 -16.82 -11.58
CA ARG A 209 9.81 -17.50 -12.72
C ARG A 209 8.83 -18.59 -12.28
N ASN A 210 9.23 -19.43 -11.32
CA ASN A 210 8.39 -20.51 -10.81
C ASN A 210 7.12 -19.97 -10.13
N VAL A 211 7.21 -18.86 -9.39
CA VAL A 211 6.03 -18.17 -8.82
C VAL A 211 5.11 -17.69 -9.94
N PHE A 212 5.65 -17.01 -10.95
CA PHE A 212 4.86 -16.48 -12.07
C PHE A 212 4.33 -17.55 -13.03
N CYS A 213 4.90 -18.78 -13.04
CA CYS A 213 4.32 -19.91 -13.77
C CYS A 213 3.18 -20.60 -13.00
N ASN A 214 2.98 -20.31 -11.73
CA ASN A 214 1.91 -20.91 -10.94
C ASN A 214 0.56 -20.24 -11.21
N ARG A 215 -0.39 -21.00 -11.76
CA ARG A 215 -1.71 -20.49 -12.15
C ARG A 215 -2.54 -20.02 -10.95
N LEU A 216 -2.42 -20.69 -9.79
CA LEU A 216 -3.15 -20.28 -8.58
C LEU A 216 -2.64 -18.92 -8.08
N PHE A 217 -1.30 -18.72 -8.09
CA PHE A 217 -0.68 -17.45 -7.80
C PHE A 217 -1.14 -16.35 -8.76
N LEU A 218 -1.15 -16.61 -10.07
CA LEU A 218 -1.53 -15.61 -11.07
C LEU A 218 -2.98 -15.13 -10.89
N PHE A 219 -3.93 -16.06 -10.66
CA PHE A 219 -5.33 -15.66 -10.39
C PHE A 219 -5.48 -14.90 -9.09
N GLY A 220 -4.76 -15.30 -8.04
CA GLY A 220 -4.74 -14.59 -6.75
C GLY A 220 -4.14 -13.19 -6.87
N ALA A 221 -2.97 -13.09 -7.47
CA ALA A 221 -2.28 -11.81 -7.69
C ALA A 221 -3.08 -10.86 -8.59
N ALA A 222 -3.68 -11.38 -9.67
CA ALA A 222 -4.54 -10.60 -10.55
C ALA A 222 -5.79 -10.09 -9.80
N THR A 223 -6.47 -10.96 -9.03
CA THR A 223 -7.65 -10.56 -8.25
C THR A 223 -7.32 -9.46 -7.25
N ILE A 224 -6.22 -9.61 -6.51
CA ILE A 224 -5.77 -8.61 -5.54
C ILE A 224 -5.39 -7.30 -6.25
N ALA A 225 -4.56 -7.37 -7.29
CA ALA A 225 -4.08 -6.18 -7.99
C ALA A 225 -5.21 -5.39 -8.66
N LEU A 226 -6.12 -6.08 -9.35
CA LEU A 226 -7.29 -5.47 -9.97
C LEU A 226 -8.25 -4.85 -8.95
N SER A 227 -8.38 -5.47 -7.76
CA SER A 227 -9.20 -4.93 -6.67
C SER A 227 -8.71 -3.57 -6.16
N TYR A 228 -7.42 -3.28 -6.28
CA TYR A 228 -6.88 -1.98 -5.89
C TYR A 228 -7.10 -0.86 -6.92
N ILE A 229 -7.41 -1.17 -8.18
CA ILE A 229 -7.57 -0.16 -9.24
C ILE A 229 -8.59 0.92 -8.89
N PRO A 230 -9.85 0.60 -8.50
CA PRO A 230 -10.82 1.63 -8.16
C PRO A 230 -10.39 2.52 -7.01
N MET A 231 -9.79 1.93 -5.98
CA MET A 231 -9.39 2.63 -4.78
C MET A 231 -8.15 3.51 -5.01
N MET A 232 -7.12 3.02 -5.70
CA MET A 232 -5.89 3.79 -5.93
C MET A 232 -6.06 4.88 -6.98
N SER A 233 -6.84 4.64 -8.02
CA SER A 233 -7.22 5.70 -8.97
C SER A 233 -8.01 6.80 -8.27
N TRP A 234 -8.94 6.44 -7.36
CA TRP A 234 -9.65 7.42 -6.53
C TRP A 234 -8.69 8.20 -5.62
N VAL A 235 -7.83 7.52 -4.85
CA VAL A 235 -6.87 8.16 -3.94
C VAL A 235 -6.04 9.23 -4.67
N ALA A 236 -5.54 8.91 -5.88
CA ALA A 236 -4.65 9.78 -6.62
C ALA A 236 -5.38 10.94 -7.33
N VAL A 237 -6.58 10.68 -7.87
CA VAL A 237 -7.30 11.67 -8.71
C VAL A 237 -8.34 12.45 -7.90
N SER A 238 -8.80 11.95 -6.74
CA SER A 238 -9.83 12.61 -5.94
C SER A 238 -9.52 14.05 -5.50
N PRO A 239 -8.25 14.46 -5.20
CA PRO A 239 -7.95 15.86 -4.96
C PRO A 239 -8.26 16.75 -6.16
N VAL A 240 -7.98 16.29 -7.37
CA VAL A 240 -8.31 17.00 -8.62
C VAL A 240 -9.82 17.06 -8.81
N ILE A 241 -10.52 15.95 -8.57
CA ILE A 241 -11.99 15.85 -8.74
C ILE A 241 -12.71 16.73 -7.72
N LEU A 242 -12.29 16.70 -6.46
CA LEU A 242 -13.06 17.29 -5.35
C LEU A 242 -12.60 18.70 -5.00
N ILE A 243 -11.29 18.98 -5.02
CA ILE A 243 -10.76 20.30 -4.68
C ILE A 243 -10.72 21.19 -5.91
N ASP A 244 -10.03 20.77 -6.97
CA ASP A 244 -9.79 21.62 -8.14
C ASP A 244 -11.05 21.80 -8.99
N ALA A 245 -11.66 20.70 -9.43
CA ALA A 245 -12.88 20.75 -10.25
C ALA A 245 -14.17 20.89 -9.43
N GLY A 246 -14.20 20.38 -8.18
CA GLY A 246 -15.37 20.34 -7.32
C GLY A 246 -15.49 21.52 -6.35
N GLY A 247 -14.43 22.32 -6.19
CA GLY A 247 -14.42 23.51 -5.33
C GLY A 247 -14.46 23.23 -3.82
N LEU A 248 -14.21 21.97 -3.38
CA LEU A 248 -14.13 21.67 -1.96
C LEU A 248 -12.86 22.28 -1.35
N THR A 249 -12.97 22.70 -0.09
CA THR A 249 -11.79 23.05 0.69
C THR A 249 -10.97 21.82 1.03
N THR A 250 -9.68 22.01 1.35
CA THR A 250 -8.79 20.93 1.80
C THR A 250 -9.35 20.16 2.99
N SER A 251 -10.01 20.85 3.92
CA SER A 251 -10.66 20.24 5.09
C SER A 251 -11.88 19.40 4.70
N GLN A 252 -12.74 19.91 3.82
CA GLN A 252 -13.88 19.14 3.32
C GLN A 252 -13.44 17.90 2.57
N PHE A 253 -12.41 18.03 1.72
CA PHE A 253 -11.79 16.87 1.05
C PHE A 253 -11.31 15.83 2.06
N ALA A 254 -10.58 16.23 3.10
CA ALA A 254 -10.05 15.30 4.10
C ALA A 254 -11.16 14.47 4.75
N TRP A 255 -12.31 15.08 5.06
CA TRP A 255 -13.48 14.38 5.61
C TRP A 255 -14.08 13.36 4.63
N THR A 256 -13.97 13.55 3.31
CA THR A 256 -14.45 12.58 2.33
C THR A 256 -13.64 11.28 2.33
N GLN A 257 -12.39 11.29 2.82
CA GLN A 257 -11.55 10.09 2.91
C GLN A 257 -11.95 9.19 4.09
N VAL A 258 -12.56 9.76 5.14
CA VAL A 258 -12.97 9.00 6.33
C VAL A 258 -13.94 7.86 6.02
N PRO A 259 -15.05 8.04 5.29
CA PRO A 259 -15.93 6.93 4.94
C PRO A 259 -15.25 5.90 4.02
N VAL A 260 -14.34 6.31 3.12
CA VAL A 260 -13.66 5.40 2.19
C VAL A 260 -12.73 4.44 2.94
N PHE A 261 -11.81 4.97 3.73
CA PHE A 261 -10.85 4.14 4.48
C PHE A 261 -11.46 3.54 5.75
N GLY A 262 -12.40 4.25 6.38
CA GLY A 262 -13.17 3.73 7.50
C GLY A 262 -13.95 2.47 7.14
N ALA A 263 -14.48 2.39 5.93
CA ALA A 263 -15.17 1.22 5.42
C ALA A 263 -14.24 -0.02 5.38
N VAL A 264 -12.99 0.12 4.96
CA VAL A 264 -11.98 -0.96 4.99
C VAL A 264 -11.69 -1.41 6.41
N ILE A 265 -11.50 -0.47 7.34
CA ILE A 265 -11.21 -0.78 8.75
C ILE A 265 -12.39 -1.51 9.40
N VAL A 266 -13.60 -1.04 9.16
CA VAL A 266 -14.83 -1.69 9.66
C VAL A 266 -14.96 -3.09 9.08
N ALA A 267 -14.76 -3.28 7.78
CA ALA A 267 -14.82 -4.58 7.13
C ALA A 267 -13.77 -5.55 7.70
N ASN A 268 -12.52 -5.13 7.84
CA ASN A 268 -11.46 -5.94 8.45
C ASN A 268 -11.80 -6.31 9.90
N THR A 269 -12.37 -5.39 10.68
CA THR A 269 -12.80 -5.64 12.06
C THR A 269 -13.93 -6.67 12.13
N ILE A 270 -14.89 -6.59 11.20
CA ILE A 270 -15.97 -7.58 11.08
C ILE A 270 -15.40 -8.97 10.80
N VAL A 271 -14.49 -9.07 9.82
CA VAL A 271 -13.83 -10.35 9.49
C VAL A 271 -13.09 -10.89 10.71
N ALA A 272 -12.29 -10.06 11.38
CA ALA A 272 -11.47 -10.51 12.52
C ALA A 272 -12.29 -10.96 13.73
N ARG A 273 -13.46 -10.34 14.00
CA ARG A 273 -14.27 -10.61 15.20
C ARG A 273 -15.41 -11.59 14.99
N PHE A 274 -16.05 -11.59 13.84
CA PHE A 274 -17.32 -12.25 13.62
C PHE A 274 -17.26 -13.40 12.60
N ILE A 275 -16.23 -13.46 11.76
CA ILE A 275 -16.13 -14.49 10.74
C ILE A 275 -15.21 -15.60 11.22
N LYS A 276 -15.77 -16.78 11.48
CA LYS A 276 -15.02 -17.96 11.94
C LYS A 276 -14.13 -18.53 10.85
N ASP A 277 -14.63 -18.58 9.63
CA ASP A 277 -13.86 -19.02 8.45
C ASP A 277 -14.05 -18.04 7.29
N SER A 278 -13.10 -17.12 7.15
CA SER A 278 -13.07 -16.15 6.06
C SER A 278 -12.60 -16.76 4.73
N THR A 279 -12.10 -17.99 4.74
CA THR A 279 -11.64 -18.69 3.53
C THR A 279 -12.73 -19.49 2.86
N GLU A 280 -13.92 -19.57 3.46
CA GLU A 280 -15.06 -20.25 2.86
C GLU A 280 -15.50 -19.52 1.57
N PRO A 281 -15.60 -20.22 0.41
CA PRO A 281 -16.01 -19.60 -0.85
C PRO A 281 -17.37 -18.90 -0.79
N ARG A 282 -18.31 -19.41 0.00
CA ARG A 282 -19.63 -18.80 0.17
C ARG A 282 -19.55 -17.42 0.83
N PHE A 283 -18.67 -17.24 1.82
CA PHE A 283 -18.45 -15.94 2.46
C PHE A 283 -17.88 -14.93 1.45
N ILE A 284 -16.87 -15.35 0.69
CA ILE A 284 -16.23 -14.49 -0.32
C ILE A 284 -17.25 -14.06 -1.39
N TRP A 285 -18.09 -14.99 -1.88
CA TRP A 285 -19.13 -14.65 -2.87
C TRP A 285 -20.21 -13.71 -2.32
N ARG A 286 -20.51 -13.73 -1.02
CA ARG A 286 -21.48 -12.81 -0.40
C ARG A 286 -20.98 -11.36 -0.34
N ALA A 287 -19.67 -11.13 -0.39
CA ALA A 287 -19.10 -9.79 -0.43
C ALA A 287 -19.13 -9.16 -1.84
N VAL A 288 -19.18 -9.98 -2.90
CA VAL A 288 -19.16 -9.49 -4.30
C VAL A 288 -20.35 -8.57 -4.61
N PRO A 289 -21.62 -8.86 -4.25
CA PRO A 289 -22.71 -7.94 -4.50
C PRO A 289 -22.52 -6.55 -3.89
N ILE A 290 -21.87 -6.46 -2.73
CA ILE A 290 -21.57 -5.17 -2.07
C ILE A 290 -20.62 -4.35 -2.94
N GLN A 291 -19.58 -4.98 -3.50
CA GLN A 291 -18.66 -4.33 -4.42
C GLN A 291 -19.37 -3.86 -5.70
N LEU A 292 -20.22 -4.73 -6.28
CA LEU A 292 -20.96 -4.40 -7.50
C LEU A 292 -21.95 -3.25 -7.28
N VAL A 293 -22.63 -3.18 -6.13
CA VAL A 293 -23.48 -2.04 -5.77
C VAL A 293 -22.66 -0.77 -5.64
N GLY A 294 -21.46 -0.83 -5.00
CA GLY A 294 -20.53 0.29 -4.94
C GLY A 294 -20.15 0.81 -6.34
N LEU A 295 -19.79 -0.09 -7.25
CA LEU A 295 -19.47 0.25 -8.64
C LEU A 295 -20.67 0.80 -9.42
N ALA A 296 -21.87 0.24 -9.20
CA ALA A 296 -23.10 0.74 -9.82
C ALA A 296 -23.40 2.18 -9.36
N LEU A 297 -23.20 2.50 -8.07
CA LEU A 297 -23.37 3.86 -7.55
C LEU A 297 -22.42 4.86 -8.21
N LEU A 298 -21.18 4.45 -8.53
CA LEU A 298 -20.23 5.31 -9.26
C LEU A 298 -20.78 5.72 -10.64
N ILE A 299 -21.42 4.81 -11.37
CA ILE A 299 -21.97 5.10 -12.69
C ILE A 299 -23.32 5.81 -12.59
N VAL A 300 -24.29 5.20 -11.86
CA VAL A 300 -25.66 5.73 -11.76
C VAL A 300 -25.65 7.12 -11.15
N GLY A 301 -24.87 7.35 -10.09
CA GLY A 301 -24.76 8.66 -9.47
C GLY A 301 -24.21 9.72 -10.42
N ASN A 302 -23.19 9.38 -11.22
CA ASN A 302 -22.63 10.29 -12.21
C ASN A 302 -23.56 10.57 -13.40
N LEU A 303 -24.41 9.63 -13.78
CA LEU A 303 -25.40 9.81 -14.83
C LEU A 303 -26.58 10.65 -14.37
N LEU A 304 -27.09 10.40 -13.14
CA LEU A 304 -28.26 11.10 -12.59
C LEU A 304 -27.93 12.50 -12.08
N SER A 305 -26.77 12.68 -11.47
CA SER A 305 -26.37 13.93 -10.82
C SER A 305 -24.86 14.18 -10.95
N PRO A 306 -24.37 14.56 -12.13
CA PRO A 306 -22.94 14.68 -12.43
C PRO A 306 -22.18 15.65 -11.52
N HIS A 307 -22.88 16.66 -10.97
CA HIS A 307 -22.28 17.68 -10.11
C HIS A 307 -22.17 17.25 -8.63
N VAL A 308 -22.81 16.14 -8.24
CA VAL A 308 -22.85 15.67 -6.87
C VAL A 308 -21.71 14.67 -6.63
N TRP A 309 -20.61 15.15 -6.05
CA TRP A 309 -19.44 14.34 -5.72
C TRP A 309 -19.72 13.22 -4.69
N LEU A 310 -20.80 13.35 -3.91
CA LEU A 310 -21.18 12.41 -2.87
C LEU A 310 -21.35 10.98 -3.39
N TRP A 311 -21.87 10.81 -4.62
CA TRP A 311 -22.02 9.48 -5.25
C TRP A 311 -20.68 8.79 -5.45
N SER A 312 -19.64 9.54 -5.81
CA SER A 312 -18.28 8.97 -5.97
C SER A 312 -17.70 8.53 -4.62
N VAL A 313 -17.92 9.30 -3.56
CA VAL A 313 -17.47 8.95 -2.20
C VAL A 313 -18.22 7.72 -1.68
N LEU A 314 -19.56 7.69 -1.79
CA LEU A 314 -20.38 6.57 -1.33
C LEU A 314 -20.08 5.28 -2.13
N GLY A 315 -20.00 5.37 -3.45
CA GLY A 315 -19.69 4.22 -4.30
C GLY A 315 -18.30 3.64 -4.00
N THR A 316 -17.28 4.49 -3.86
CA THR A 316 -15.92 4.06 -3.49
C THR A 316 -15.89 3.48 -2.08
N SER A 317 -16.61 4.06 -1.12
CA SER A 317 -16.68 3.56 0.27
C SER A 317 -17.32 2.16 0.33
N LEU A 318 -18.41 1.95 -0.40
CA LEU A 318 -19.09 0.66 -0.43
C LEU A 318 -18.24 -0.40 -1.14
N TYR A 319 -17.56 -0.03 -2.22
CA TYR A 319 -16.59 -0.89 -2.88
C TYR A 319 -15.43 -1.25 -1.94
N ALA A 320 -14.86 -0.29 -1.25
CA ALA A 320 -13.77 -0.46 -0.28
C ALA A 320 -14.17 -1.38 0.89
N PHE A 321 -15.42 -1.27 1.37
CA PHE A 321 -15.98 -2.18 2.37
C PHE A 321 -16.00 -3.63 1.87
N GLY A 322 -16.50 -3.85 0.65
CA GLY A 322 -16.56 -5.19 0.04
C GLY A 322 -15.16 -5.79 -0.16
N ILE A 323 -14.17 -4.99 -0.57
CA ILE A 323 -12.76 -5.44 -0.68
C ILE A 323 -12.21 -5.80 0.71
N GLY A 324 -12.42 -4.96 1.72
CA GLY A 324 -11.96 -5.23 3.09
C GLY A 324 -12.45 -6.55 3.65
N LEU A 325 -13.67 -7.00 3.28
CA LEU A 325 -14.20 -8.30 3.70
C LEU A 325 -13.43 -9.50 3.10
N ILE A 326 -12.97 -9.40 1.86
CA ILE A 326 -12.39 -10.56 1.16
C ILE A 326 -10.85 -10.53 1.11
N PHE A 327 -10.23 -9.38 1.31
CA PHE A 327 -8.79 -9.19 1.15
C PHE A 327 -7.92 -10.17 1.97
N PRO A 328 -8.19 -10.41 3.28
CA PRO A 328 -7.39 -11.35 4.06
C PRO A 328 -7.36 -12.76 3.47
N SER A 329 -8.51 -13.20 2.94
CA SER A 329 -8.65 -14.52 2.30
C SER A 329 -7.91 -14.62 0.99
N LEU A 330 -8.03 -13.57 0.13
CA LEU A 330 -7.31 -13.49 -1.13
C LEU A 330 -5.80 -13.51 -0.93
N TYR A 331 -5.33 -12.73 0.04
CA TYR A 331 -3.91 -12.68 0.39
C TYR A 331 -3.39 -14.05 0.84
N ARG A 332 -4.16 -14.74 1.71
CA ARG A 332 -3.82 -16.09 2.17
C ARG A 332 -3.75 -17.09 1.02
N PHE A 333 -4.77 -17.17 0.16
CA PHE A 333 -4.77 -18.09 -0.99
C PHE A 333 -3.59 -17.85 -1.92
N THR A 334 -3.27 -16.58 -2.17
CA THR A 334 -2.14 -16.22 -3.04
C THR A 334 -0.81 -16.54 -2.41
N LEU A 335 -0.62 -16.25 -1.12
CA LEU A 335 0.63 -16.51 -0.41
C LEU A 335 0.93 -18.02 -0.28
N PHE A 336 -0.12 -18.84 -0.13
CA PHE A 336 0.02 -20.29 0.01
C PHE A 336 -0.25 -21.06 -1.30
N SER A 337 -0.20 -20.37 -2.44
CA SER A 337 -0.43 -20.97 -3.76
C SER A 337 0.64 -21.96 -4.23
N ASN A 338 1.82 -21.98 -3.59
CA ASN A 338 2.93 -22.86 -3.91
C ASN A 338 3.82 -23.11 -2.68
N ASN A 339 4.74 -24.07 -2.82
CA ASN A 339 5.66 -24.49 -1.75
C ASN A 339 6.98 -23.69 -1.72
N LEU A 340 7.12 -22.64 -2.54
CA LEU A 340 8.29 -21.78 -2.55
C LEU A 340 8.38 -20.92 -1.26
N PRO A 341 9.55 -20.36 -0.96
CA PRO A 341 9.72 -19.46 0.19
C PRO A 341 8.69 -18.33 0.17
N LYS A 342 7.95 -18.17 1.27
CA LYS A 342 6.84 -17.20 1.34
C LYS A 342 7.30 -15.75 1.10
N GLY A 343 8.58 -15.44 1.41
CA GLY A 343 9.19 -14.16 1.09
C GLY A 343 9.25 -13.88 -0.42
N THR A 344 9.63 -14.87 -1.24
CA THR A 344 9.64 -14.72 -2.71
C THR A 344 8.24 -14.56 -3.27
N VAL A 345 7.28 -15.34 -2.75
CA VAL A 345 5.86 -15.25 -3.17
C VAL A 345 5.29 -13.87 -2.82
N SER A 346 5.54 -13.39 -1.60
CA SER A 346 5.10 -12.07 -1.14
C SER A 346 5.75 -10.93 -1.95
N ALA A 347 7.05 -11.01 -2.22
CA ALA A 347 7.75 -10.04 -3.06
C ALA A 347 7.18 -10.01 -4.50
N SER A 348 6.92 -11.20 -5.08
CA SER A 348 6.28 -11.32 -6.40
C SER A 348 4.89 -10.70 -6.42
N LEU A 349 4.09 -10.94 -5.37
CA LEU A 349 2.76 -10.36 -5.23
C LEU A 349 2.83 -8.83 -5.12
N ASN A 350 3.73 -8.31 -4.28
CA ASN A 350 3.91 -6.86 -4.12
C ASN A 350 4.35 -6.18 -5.42
N ILE A 351 5.24 -6.80 -6.21
CA ILE A 351 5.62 -6.29 -7.53
C ILE A 351 4.39 -6.15 -8.43
N VAL A 352 3.57 -7.20 -8.54
CA VAL A 352 2.35 -7.17 -9.36
C VAL A 352 1.38 -6.09 -8.87
N VAL A 353 1.10 -6.07 -7.57
CA VAL A 353 0.14 -5.14 -6.97
C VAL A 353 0.58 -3.69 -7.15
N LEU A 354 1.82 -3.35 -6.79
CA LEU A 354 2.33 -1.99 -6.90
C LEU A 354 2.47 -1.53 -8.36
N THR A 355 2.81 -2.45 -9.28
CA THR A 355 2.83 -2.15 -10.71
C THR A 355 1.43 -1.78 -11.20
N VAL A 356 0.44 -2.64 -10.93
CA VAL A 356 -0.94 -2.41 -11.36
C VAL A 356 -1.50 -1.14 -10.72
N MET A 357 -1.23 -0.90 -9.43
CA MET A 357 -1.63 0.33 -8.74
C MET A 357 -1.01 1.58 -9.38
N SER A 358 0.30 1.58 -9.65
CA SER A 358 1.00 2.70 -10.29
C SER A 358 0.44 2.99 -11.69
N VAL A 359 0.29 1.94 -12.51
CA VAL A 359 -0.27 2.04 -13.88
C VAL A 359 -1.73 2.50 -13.84
N SER A 360 -2.53 2.00 -12.90
CA SER A 360 -3.94 2.38 -12.77
C SER A 360 -4.14 3.85 -12.43
N VAL A 361 -3.24 4.43 -11.64
CA VAL A 361 -3.25 5.87 -11.35
C VAL A 361 -3.00 6.66 -12.63
N GLU A 362 -2.03 6.27 -13.46
CA GLU A 362 -1.74 6.96 -14.72
C GLU A 362 -2.88 6.81 -15.75
N ILE A 363 -3.48 5.62 -15.84
CA ILE A 363 -4.67 5.40 -16.69
C ILE A 363 -5.83 6.25 -16.17
N GLY A 364 -6.09 6.24 -14.84
CA GLY A 364 -7.15 7.04 -14.23
C GLY A 364 -6.96 8.54 -14.47
N ARG A 365 -5.71 9.03 -14.34
CA ARG A 365 -5.33 10.40 -14.68
C ARG A 365 -5.65 10.72 -16.14
N TRP A 366 -5.17 9.89 -17.06
CA TRP A 366 -5.40 10.10 -18.51
C TRP A 366 -6.89 10.11 -18.86
N LEU A 367 -7.66 9.17 -18.30
CA LEU A 367 -9.12 9.11 -18.52
C LEU A 367 -9.85 10.33 -17.97
N TRP A 368 -9.44 10.82 -16.78
CA TRP A 368 -10.04 12.02 -16.21
C TRP A 368 -9.81 13.26 -17.06
N PHE A 369 -8.56 13.52 -17.46
CA PHE A 369 -8.21 14.74 -18.20
C PHE A 369 -8.63 14.74 -19.66
N ASN A 370 -8.74 13.58 -20.32
CA ASN A 370 -9.11 13.47 -21.73
C ASN A 370 -10.56 13.02 -21.93
N GLY A 371 -11.17 12.33 -20.99
CA GLY A 371 -12.52 11.76 -21.12
C GLY A 371 -13.50 12.26 -20.06
N GLY A 372 -13.03 12.91 -19.02
CA GLY A 372 -13.87 13.41 -17.93
C GLY A 372 -14.32 12.33 -16.95
N ARG A 373 -15.39 12.60 -16.23
CA ARG A 373 -15.87 11.79 -15.10
C ARG A 373 -16.28 10.37 -15.48
N LEU A 374 -17.07 10.22 -16.55
CA LEU A 374 -17.64 8.93 -16.90
C LEU A 374 -16.56 7.90 -17.28
N PRO A 375 -15.61 8.18 -18.19
CA PRO A 375 -14.49 7.25 -18.46
C PRO A 375 -13.65 6.91 -17.24
N PHE A 376 -13.42 7.88 -16.34
CA PHE A 376 -12.71 7.63 -15.08
C PHE A 376 -13.44 6.60 -14.20
N HIS A 377 -14.76 6.72 -14.01
CA HIS A 377 -15.52 5.75 -13.23
C HIS A 377 -15.72 4.42 -13.95
N LEU A 378 -15.76 4.42 -15.28
CA LEU A 378 -15.79 3.18 -16.08
C LEU A 378 -14.53 2.33 -15.88
N LEU A 379 -13.36 2.93 -15.64
CA LEU A 379 -12.15 2.19 -15.27
C LEU A 379 -12.40 1.33 -14.02
N ALA A 380 -13.03 1.90 -12.99
CA ALA A 380 -13.36 1.19 -11.77
C ALA A 380 -14.32 0.02 -12.02
N VAL A 381 -15.35 0.23 -12.85
CA VAL A 381 -16.34 -0.80 -13.19
C VAL A 381 -15.70 -1.94 -13.96
N VAL A 382 -14.93 -1.62 -15.00
CA VAL A 382 -14.24 -2.64 -15.82
C VAL A 382 -13.27 -3.45 -14.93
N ALA A 383 -12.47 -2.78 -14.10
CA ALA A 383 -11.59 -3.46 -13.15
C ALA A 383 -12.38 -4.36 -12.20
N GLY A 384 -13.49 -3.89 -11.65
CA GLY A 384 -14.34 -4.67 -10.74
C GLY A 384 -14.98 -5.89 -11.40
N LEU A 385 -15.40 -5.80 -12.67
CA LEU A 385 -15.88 -6.95 -13.44
C LEU A 385 -14.75 -7.99 -13.64
N PHE A 386 -13.55 -7.54 -13.97
CA PHE A 386 -12.39 -8.44 -14.05
C PHE A 386 -12.03 -9.07 -12.71
N VAL A 387 -12.22 -8.36 -11.58
CA VAL A 387 -12.09 -8.93 -10.23
C VAL A 387 -13.03 -10.12 -10.06
N VAL A 388 -14.30 -9.99 -10.43
CA VAL A 388 -15.28 -11.09 -10.33
C VAL A 388 -14.85 -12.29 -11.17
N LEU A 389 -14.36 -12.07 -12.39
CA LEU A 389 -13.89 -13.13 -13.28
C LEU A 389 -12.64 -13.84 -12.71
N THR A 390 -11.65 -13.08 -12.27
CA THR A 390 -10.41 -13.64 -11.70
C THR A 390 -10.67 -14.32 -10.37
N LEU A 391 -11.58 -13.80 -9.56
CA LEU A 391 -12.03 -14.41 -8.30
C LEU A 391 -12.72 -15.77 -8.55
N ALA A 392 -13.60 -15.85 -9.54
CA ALA A 392 -14.23 -17.12 -9.92
C ALA A 392 -13.17 -18.16 -10.33
N GLY A 393 -12.19 -17.75 -11.13
CA GLY A 393 -11.06 -18.58 -11.52
C GLY A 393 -10.19 -19.02 -10.35
N LEU A 394 -9.95 -18.13 -9.38
CA LEU A 394 -9.20 -18.41 -8.16
C LEU A 394 -9.93 -19.46 -7.31
N LEU A 395 -11.19 -19.21 -6.97
CA LEU A 395 -11.96 -20.09 -6.07
C LEU A 395 -12.15 -21.49 -6.67
N LYS A 396 -12.40 -21.59 -7.98
CA LYS A 396 -12.43 -22.89 -8.66
C LYS A 396 -11.12 -23.67 -8.51
N ARG A 397 -9.98 -22.98 -8.61
CA ARG A 397 -8.65 -23.62 -8.47
C ARG A 397 -8.33 -23.99 -7.03
N VAL A 398 -8.74 -23.19 -6.05
CA VAL A 398 -8.62 -23.50 -4.62
C VAL A 398 -9.39 -24.78 -4.30
N GLN A 399 -10.63 -24.91 -4.78
CA GLN A 399 -11.44 -26.12 -4.59
C GLN A 399 -10.80 -27.37 -5.23
N LEU A 400 -10.26 -27.24 -6.45
CA LEU A 400 -9.56 -28.35 -7.12
C LEU A 400 -8.30 -28.78 -6.37
N HIS A 401 -7.54 -27.81 -5.82
CA HIS A 401 -6.34 -28.11 -5.06
C HIS A 401 -6.66 -28.83 -3.75
N GLN A 402 -7.67 -28.35 -3.01
CA GLN A 402 -8.15 -29.02 -1.79
C GLN A 402 -8.69 -30.43 -2.06
N ALA A 403 -9.42 -30.62 -3.15
CA ALA A 403 -9.92 -31.94 -3.54
C ALA A 403 -8.79 -32.91 -3.87
N SER A 404 -7.69 -32.43 -4.50
CA SER A 404 -6.51 -33.25 -4.80
C SER A 404 -5.72 -33.64 -3.54
N GLU A 405 -5.67 -32.78 -2.52
CA GLU A 405 -5.01 -33.08 -1.23
C GLU A 405 -5.80 -34.09 -0.37
N LEU A 406 -7.12 -34.11 -0.51
CA LEU A 406 -7.99 -35.10 0.19
C LEU A 406 -8.03 -36.48 -0.49
N ALA A 407 -7.59 -36.54 -1.75
CA ALA A 407 -7.57 -37.80 -2.53
C ALA A 407 -6.23 -38.57 -2.41
N VAL A 408 -5.23 -38.00 -1.73
CA VAL A 408 -3.92 -38.60 -1.41
C VAL A 408 -3.91 -38.98 0.07
#